data_7076c61bdb79e3886e319f93e18d2c1d
#
_entry.id   7076c61bdb79e3886e319f93e18d2c1d
#
_cell.length_a   1.000
_cell.length_b   1.000
_cell.length_c   1.000
_cell.angle_alpha   90.00
_cell.angle_beta   90.00
_cell.angle_gamma   90.00
#
_symmetry.space_group_name_H-M   'P 1'
#
loop_
_entity.id
_entity.type
_entity.pdbx_description
1 polymer ?
#
loop_
_entity_poly.entity_id
_entity_poly.type
_entity_poly.pdbx_seq_one_letter_code
_entity_poly.pdbx_strand_id
1 'polypeptide(L)'
;MGGVYSIHRGTQVPERDEGHMRRQKIDYGQLVEAALRTVVRDVLRQFAAGEVPPPHHFYVTFRTDHPGVQIPDYLHARYPSEMTIVLQHQFWDLDVGDDGFGVTLSFNDQPERLVIPFEAL
;
A
#
# COMPACT_ATOMS: atom_id res chain seq x y z
N MET A 1 12.02 -3.34 4.07
CA MET A 1 11.47 -3.92 3.68
C MET A 1 10.49 -3.49 3.17
N GLY A 2 10.36 -3.24 2.49
CA GLY A 2 9.49 -2.77 1.87
C GLY A 2 8.46 -3.39 1.91
N GLY A 3 7.64 -3.06 2.11
CA GLY A 3 6.72 -3.60 2.35
C GLY A 3 6.09 -4.34 1.52
N VAL A 4 6.16 -4.44 0.72
CA VAL A 4 5.45 -5.02 0.06
C VAL A 4 5.79 -5.96 -0.68
N TYR A 5 6.06 -6.35 -0.95
CA TYR A 5 6.39 -7.01 -1.66
C TYR A 5 6.59 -8.07 -1.87
N SER A 6 6.83 -8.50 -2.10
CA SER A 6 7.32 -9.49 -2.40
C SER A 6 6.67 -10.73 -2.46
N ILE A 7 5.54 -10.90 -2.54
CA ILE A 7 4.89 -12.07 -2.79
C ILE A 7 4.82 -12.30 -4.18
N HIS A 8 5.38 -13.31 -4.69
CA HIS A 8 5.33 -13.58 -6.06
C HIS A 8 4.25 -14.40 -6.36
N ARG A 9 3.22 -13.88 -6.83
CA ARG A 9 2.09 -14.56 -7.04
C ARG A 9 2.22 -15.57 -8.02
N GLY A 10 2.94 -15.54 -8.90
CA GLY A 10 2.87 -16.50 -9.91
C GLY A 10 3.58 -17.69 -9.67
N THR A 11 4.19 -17.88 -8.58
CA THR A 11 5.02 -18.93 -8.53
C THR A 11 4.47 -20.06 -7.90
N GLN A 12 3.38 -20.08 -7.45
CA GLN A 12 3.03 -21.09 -6.79
C GLN A 12 2.07 -21.99 -7.22
N VAL A 13 1.27 -21.71 -7.97
CA VAL A 13 0.15 -22.52 -8.23
C VAL A 13 0.31 -23.33 -9.39
N PRO A 14 0.35 -24.57 -9.31
CA PRO A 14 0.38 -25.40 -10.46
C PRO A 14 -0.87 -25.39 -11.10
N GLU A 15 -0.91 -25.38 -12.32
CA GLU A 15 -2.09 -25.28 -12.94
C GLU A 15 -2.64 -26.46 -13.40
N ARG A 16 -2.26 -27.56 -13.16
CA ARG A 16 -2.79 -28.66 -13.74
C ARG A 16 -4.15 -28.97 -13.52
N ASP A 17 -4.78 -28.52 -12.65
CA ASP A 17 -6.13 -28.80 -12.47
C ASP A 17 -7.02 -27.78 -12.90
N GLU A 18 -6.70 -27.07 -13.89
CA GLU A 18 -7.52 -26.03 -14.28
C GLU A 18 -8.87 -26.40 -14.66
N GLY A 19 -9.12 -27.44 -15.28
CA GLY A 19 -10.43 -27.84 -15.60
C GLY A 19 -11.27 -28.03 -14.40
N HIS A 20 -10.68 -28.54 -13.39
CA HIS A 20 -11.43 -28.78 -12.19
C HIS A 20 -11.63 -27.49 -11.44
N MET A 21 -10.66 -26.65 -11.46
CA MET A 21 -10.79 -25.42 -10.74
C MET A 21 -11.76 -24.47 -11.29
N ARG A 22 -12.04 -24.57 -12.57
CA ARG A 22 -12.96 -23.69 -13.15
C ARG A 22 -14.26 -23.73 -12.46
N ARG A 23 -14.67 -24.82 -11.98
CA ARG A 23 -15.90 -24.89 -11.41
C ARG A 23 -15.91 -24.24 -10.11
N GLN A 24 -14.84 -24.14 -9.34
CA GLN A 24 -14.87 -23.54 -8.11
C GLN A 24 -14.36 -22.17 -8.12
N LYS A 25 -13.76 -21.75 -9.13
CA LYS A 25 -13.42 -20.37 -9.30
C LYS A 25 -12.74 -19.75 -8.10
N ILE A 26 -11.69 -20.27 -7.59
CA ILE A 26 -10.93 -19.66 -6.51
C ILE A 26 -9.96 -18.69 -7.15
N ASP A 27 -10.10 -17.43 -6.83
CA ASP A 27 -9.21 -16.42 -7.37
C ASP A 27 -8.09 -16.19 -6.38
N TYR A 28 -7.00 -16.90 -6.57
CA TYR A 28 -5.90 -16.82 -5.65
C TYR A 28 -5.24 -15.44 -5.69
N GLY A 29 -5.21 -14.80 -6.83
CA GLY A 29 -4.64 -13.46 -6.92
C GLY A 29 -5.38 -12.47 -6.06
N GLN A 30 -6.72 -12.52 -6.09
CA GLN A 30 -7.48 -11.65 -5.26
C GLN A 30 -7.32 -11.94 -3.79
N LEU A 31 -7.21 -13.19 -3.42
CA LEU A 31 -7.01 -13.55 -2.03
C LEU A 31 -5.65 -13.06 -1.53
N VAL A 32 -4.63 -13.16 -2.33
CA VAL A 32 -3.32 -12.69 -1.97
C VAL A 32 -3.33 -11.17 -1.82
N GLU A 33 -4.00 -10.48 -2.72
CA GLU A 33 -4.07 -9.04 -2.61
C GLU A 33 -4.82 -8.59 -1.37
N ALA A 34 -5.88 -9.28 -1.04
CA ALA A 34 -6.62 -8.95 0.17
C ALA A 34 -5.77 -9.18 1.41
N ALA A 35 -4.99 -10.26 1.41
CA ALA A 35 -4.11 -10.55 2.53
C ALA A 35 -3.03 -9.49 2.66
N LEU A 36 -2.49 -9.02 1.53
CA LEU A 36 -1.48 -7.98 1.56
C LEU A 36 -2.04 -6.68 2.11
N ARG A 37 -3.26 -6.34 1.74
CA ARG A 37 -3.87 -5.14 2.29
C ARG A 37 -4.01 -5.23 3.79
N THR A 38 -4.35 -6.40 4.31
CA THR A 38 -4.46 -6.60 5.74
C THR A 38 -3.10 -6.43 6.41
N VAL A 39 -2.06 -6.99 5.83
CA VAL A 39 -0.71 -6.87 6.38
C VAL A 39 -0.28 -5.40 6.40
N VAL A 40 -0.49 -4.69 5.30
CA VAL A 40 -0.10 -3.30 5.22
C VAL A 40 -0.87 -2.47 6.24
N ARG A 41 -2.17 -2.71 6.37
CA ARG A 41 -2.98 -1.99 7.33
C ARG A 41 -2.47 -2.22 8.76
N ASP A 42 -2.15 -3.46 9.08
CA ASP A 42 -1.70 -3.78 10.43
C ASP A 42 -0.34 -3.16 10.74
N VAL A 43 0.57 -3.16 9.77
CA VAL A 43 1.85 -2.53 9.94
C VAL A 43 1.69 -1.01 10.11
N LEU A 44 0.84 -0.41 9.29
CA LEU A 44 0.62 1.02 9.40
C LEU A 44 0.02 1.40 10.74
N ARG A 45 -0.84 0.56 11.27
CA ARG A 45 -1.40 0.81 12.59
C ARG A 45 -0.33 0.79 13.67
N GLN A 46 0.68 -0.07 13.51
CA GLN A 46 1.79 -0.08 14.46
C GLN A 46 2.61 1.19 14.35
N PHE A 47 2.83 1.69 13.14
CA PHE A 47 3.51 2.97 12.98
C PHE A 47 2.70 4.09 13.59
N ALA A 48 1.40 4.09 13.39
CA ALA A 48 0.54 5.14 13.93
C ALA A 48 0.54 5.14 15.45
N ALA A 49 0.68 3.97 16.04
CA ALA A 49 0.70 3.85 17.49
C ALA A 49 2.08 4.10 18.08
N GLY A 50 3.08 4.32 17.25
CA GLY A 50 4.42 4.54 17.74
C GLY A 50 5.09 3.28 18.23
N GLU A 51 4.64 2.12 17.79
CA GLU A 51 5.14 0.87 18.30
C GLU A 51 6.28 0.29 17.52
N VAL A 52 6.66 0.91 16.44
CA VAL A 52 7.73 0.40 15.60
C VAL A 52 9.02 1.04 16.05
N PRO A 53 9.99 0.27 16.49
CA PRO A 53 11.22 0.87 16.99
C PRO A 53 12.06 1.41 15.84
N PRO A 54 12.78 2.49 16.04
CA PRO A 54 13.68 2.96 15.01
C PRO A 54 14.88 2.04 14.93
N PRO A 55 15.53 1.97 13.79
CA PRO A 55 15.28 2.75 12.59
C PRO A 55 14.52 1.92 11.57
N HIS A 56 13.25 1.99 11.57
CA HIS A 56 12.47 1.27 10.60
C HIS A 56 12.01 2.19 9.48
N HIS A 57 12.02 1.67 8.27
CA HIS A 57 11.54 2.39 7.11
C HIS A 57 10.46 1.54 6.48
N PHE A 58 9.36 2.13 6.11
CA PHE A 58 8.30 1.40 5.45
C PHE A 58 8.01 2.10 4.13
N TYR A 59 8.28 1.40 3.03
CA TYR A 59 8.07 1.96 1.71
C TYR A 59 6.72 1.52 1.20
N VAL A 60 5.93 2.47 0.74
CA VAL A 60 4.61 2.17 0.21
C VAL A 60 4.52 2.72 -1.20
N THR A 61 4.26 1.84 -2.16
CA THR A 61 4.06 2.24 -3.54
C THR A 61 2.57 2.16 -3.86
N PHE A 62 2.04 3.18 -4.46
CA PHE A 62 0.62 3.22 -4.77
C PHE A 62 0.41 3.88 -6.13
N ARG A 63 -0.75 3.60 -6.71
CA ARG A 63 -1.09 4.14 -8.01
C ARG A 63 -1.72 5.48 -7.86
N THR A 64 -1.07 6.47 -8.41
CA THR A 64 -1.58 7.84 -8.32
C THR A 64 -2.76 8.07 -9.26
N ASP A 65 -2.94 7.18 -10.24
CA ASP A 65 -4.07 7.33 -11.16
C ASP A 65 -5.35 6.69 -10.61
N HIS A 66 -5.33 6.13 -9.42
CA HIS A 66 -6.53 5.61 -8.80
C HIS A 66 -7.41 6.78 -8.36
N PRO A 67 -8.70 6.75 -8.64
CA PRO A 67 -9.56 7.90 -8.36
C PRO A 67 -9.73 8.25 -6.88
N GLY A 68 -9.46 7.29 -6.00
CA GLY A 68 -9.56 7.58 -4.57
C GLY A 68 -8.32 8.17 -3.95
N VAL A 69 -7.23 8.29 -4.71
CA VAL A 69 -6.02 8.85 -4.18
C VAL A 69 -6.12 10.37 -4.17
N GLN A 70 -5.79 10.98 -3.04
CA GLN A 70 -5.80 12.44 -2.92
C GLN A 70 -4.40 12.89 -2.59
N ILE A 71 -3.77 13.55 -3.53
CA ILE A 71 -2.45 14.11 -3.38
C ILE A 71 -2.45 15.48 -4.05
N PRO A 72 -1.52 16.36 -3.71
CA PRO A 72 -1.46 17.66 -4.36
C PRO A 72 -1.24 17.54 -5.87
N ASP A 73 -1.77 18.48 -6.60
CA ASP A 73 -1.71 18.45 -8.05
C ASP A 73 -0.29 18.37 -8.57
N TYR A 74 0.65 19.06 -7.95
CA TYR A 74 2.01 19.04 -8.46
C TYR A 74 2.65 17.67 -8.25
N LEU A 75 2.24 16.92 -7.24
CA LEU A 75 2.75 15.57 -7.07
C LEU A 75 2.11 14.64 -8.07
N HIS A 76 0.84 14.84 -8.38
CA HIS A 76 0.18 14.04 -9.38
C HIS A 76 0.81 14.30 -10.75
N ALA A 77 1.18 15.53 -11.04
CA ALA A 77 1.81 15.84 -12.30
C ALA A 77 3.20 15.21 -12.41
N ARG A 78 3.91 15.15 -11.29
CA ARG A 78 5.23 14.57 -11.31
C ARG A 78 5.21 13.06 -11.33
N TYR A 79 4.20 12.46 -10.71
CA TYR A 79 4.05 11.02 -10.62
C TYR A 79 2.67 10.63 -11.13
N PRO A 80 2.50 10.61 -12.46
CA PRO A 80 1.16 10.42 -13.00
C PRO A 80 0.60 9.00 -12.90
N SER A 81 1.46 8.01 -12.73
CA SER A 81 1.01 6.63 -12.66
C SER A 81 1.16 6.02 -11.30
N GLU A 82 2.32 6.20 -10.69
CA GLU A 82 2.53 5.63 -9.38
C GLU A 82 3.58 6.42 -8.62
N MET A 83 3.60 6.27 -7.33
CA MET A 83 4.48 7.00 -6.46
C MET A 83 4.85 6.11 -5.30
N THR A 84 6.06 6.25 -4.79
CA THR A 84 6.49 5.54 -3.61
C THR A 84 6.78 6.55 -2.50
N ILE A 85 6.22 6.31 -1.33
CA ILE A 85 6.51 7.13 -0.17
C ILE A 85 7.23 6.30 0.87
N VAL A 86 7.94 6.97 1.75
CA VAL A 86 8.70 6.30 2.79
C VAL A 86 8.23 6.82 4.12
N LEU A 87 7.80 5.91 4.98
CA LEU A 87 7.44 6.28 6.33
C LEU A 87 8.61 5.94 7.22
N GLN A 88 9.25 6.98 7.73
CA GLN A 88 10.33 6.76 8.65
C GLN A 88 10.13 7.76 9.77
N HIS A 89 11.05 8.61 10.06
CA HIS A 89 10.88 9.47 11.23
C HIS A 89 10.25 10.81 10.91
N GLN A 90 9.99 11.13 9.67
CA GLN A 90 9.41 12.42 9.34
C GLN A 90 8.06 12.24 8.68
N PHE A 91 7.10 11.80 9.41
CA PHE A 91 5.72 11.77 8.98
C PHE A 91 4.83 12.14 10.15
N TRP A 92 3.65 12.68 9.84
CA TRP A 92 2.74 13.14 10.88
C TRP A 92 1.32 12.71 10.58
N ASP A 93 0.53 12.63 11.63
CA ASP A 93 -0.91 12.41 11.50
C ASP A 93 -1.24 11.19 10.64
N LEU A 94 -0.57 10.10 10.89
CA LEU A 94 -0.89 8.86 10.21
C LEU A 94 -2.19 8.32 10.78
N ASP A 95 -3.20 8.26 9.92
CA ASP A 95 -4.53 7.86 10.30
C ASP A 95 -4.92 6.68 9.47
N VAL A 96 -5.12 5.52 10.06
CA VAL A 96 -5.33 4.28 9.34
C VAL A 96 -6.75 3.80 9.55
N GLY A 97 -7.49 3.72 8.47
CA GLY A 97 -8.84 3.20 8.52
C GLY A 97 -8.93 1.83 7.91
N ASP A 98 -10.13 1.37 7.67
CA ASP A 98 -10.32 0.05 7.10
C ASP A 98 -10.04 0.04 5.60
N ASP A 99 -10.27 1.13 4.92
CA ASP A 99 -10.17 1.17 3.47
C ASP A 99 -8.94 1.90 2.95
N GLY A 100 -8.21 2.55 3.80
CA GLY A 100 -7.04 3.31 3.37
C GLY A 100 -6.43 4.06 4.52
N PHE A 101 -5.50 4.92 4.22
CA PHE A 101 -4.83 5.69 5.25
C PHE A 101 -4.52 7.10 4.75
N GLY A 102 -4.35 7.98 5.70
CA GLY A 102 -3.91 9.35 5.42
C GLY A 102 -2.64 9.63 6.17
N VAL A 103 -1.77 10.41 5.62
CA VAL A 103 -0.51 10.74 6.26
C VAL A 103 -0.03 12.09 5.76
N THR A 104 0.66 12.82 6.60
CA THR A 104 1.28 14.08 6.22
C THR A 104 2.78 13.86 6.09
N LEU A 105 3.31 14.20 4.95
CA LEU A 105 4.73 14.06 4.67
C LEU A 105 5.28 15.39 4.15
N SER A 106 6.58 15.57 4.28
CA SER A 106 7.19 16.78 3.80
C SER A 106 7.76 16.56 2.41
N PHE A 107 7.41 17.44 1.49
CA PHE A 107 7.96 17.42 0.14
C PHE A 107 8.53 18.81 -0.11
N ASN A 108 9.84 18.88 -0.32
CA ASN A 108 10.50 20.18 -0.52
C ASN A 108 10.19 21.14 0.62
N ASP A 109 10.26 20.63 1.83
CA ASP A 109 10.01 21.39 3.04
C ASP A 109 8.57 21.89 3.16
N GLN A 110 7.66 21.35 2.40
CA GLN A 110 6.27 21.67 2.49
C GLN A 110 5.50 20.47 3.00
N PRO A 111 4.74 20.58 4.08
CA PRO A 111 3.96 19.44 4.52
C PRO A 111 2.75 19.25 3.61
N GLU A 112 2.54 18.05 3.19
CA GLU A 112 1.44 17.72 2.30
C GLU A 112 0.65 16.55 2.84
N ARG A 113 -0.68 16.64 2.73
CA ARG A 113 -1.54 15.56 3.18
C ARG A 113 -1.84 14.62 2.03
N LEU A 114 -1.59 13.34 2.23
CA LEU A 114 -1.90 12.33 1.24
C LEU A 114 -2.96 11.41 1.79
N VAL A 115 -3.91 11.03 0.94
CA VAL A 115 -4.94 10.05 1.31
C VAL A 115 -4.86 8.94 0.30
N ILE A 116 -4.64 7.72 0.76
CA ILE A 116 -4.35 6.61 -0.10
C ILE A 116 -5.23 5.43 0.25
N PRO A 117 -6.15 5.06 -0.62
CA PRO A 117 -6.94 3.85 -0.38
C PRO A 117 -6.07 2.61 -0.55
N PHE A 118 -6.36 1.57 0.20
CA PHE A 118 -5.58 0.35 0.07
C PHE A 118 -5.73 -0.27 -1.32
N GLU A 119 -6.82 0.03 -2.00
CA GLU A 119 -6.99 -0.47 -3.35
C GLU A 119 -5.97 0.10 -4.32
N ALA A 120 -5.33 1.20 -4.00
CA ALA A 120 -4.33 1.80 -4.87
C ALA A 120 -2.95 1.19 -4.68
N LEU A 121 -2.77 0.32 -3.71
CA LEU A 121 -1.47 -0.27 -3.43
C LEU A 121 -1.10 -1.37 -4.42
#